data_8e9caa6794d727618030ba9048e1e3f5
#
_entry.id   8e9caa6794d727618030ba9048e1e3f5
#
_cell.length_a   1.000
_cell.length_b   1.000
_cell.length_c   1.000
_cell.angle_alpha   90.00
_cell.angle_beta   90.00
_cell.angle_gamma   90.00
#
_symmetry.space_group_name_H-M   'P 1'
#
loop_
_entity.id
_entity.type
_entity.pdbx_description
1 polymer ?
#
loop_
_entity_poly.entity_id
_entity_poly.type
_entity_poly.pdbx_seq_one_letter_code
_entity_poly.pdbx_strand_id
1 'polypeptide(L)'
;MIGILGGGQLGRMLALAGYPLGLSFRFLDPSPEACAGQVGELVVGEFLDEGALLRFAEGLALVTYEFENVPVEAARRLEGRLPLYPPAKALEGAQDRLREKTFFQGLGVPTPPFHPVDGPEDLEEGLKRVGLPALLKTRRGGYAGKRQ
;
A
#
# COMPACT_ATOMS: atom_id res chain seq x y z
N MET A 1 15.58 2.72 14.79
CA MET A 1 14.57 1.69 14.48
C MET A 1 13.71 2.17 13.34
N ILE A 2 13.33 1.29 12.42
CA ILE A 2 12.46 1.56 11.27
C ILE A 2 11.09 0.93 11.53
N GLY A 3 10.02 1.70 11.37
CA GLY A 3 8.65 1.19 11.42
C GLY A 3 8.17 0.71 10.06
N ILE A 4 7.46 -0.41 10.02
CA ILE A 4 6.84 -0.94 8.81
C ILE A 4 5.35 -1.16 9.06
N LEU A 5 4.50 -0.49 8.31
CA LEU A 5 3.07 -0.78 8.27
C LEU A 5 2.84 -2.04 7.42
N GLY A 6 2.30 -3.05 8.05
CA GLY A 6 2.20 -4.42 7.55
C GLY A 6 3.28 -5.33 8.14
N GLY A 7 2.85 -6.48 8.64
CA GLY A 7 3.70 -7.49 9.25
C GLY A 7 3.76 -8.78 8.44
N GLY A 8 3.44 -8.71 7.16
CA GLY A 8 3.43 -9.86 6.25
C GLY A 8 4.82 -10.29 5.79
N GLN A 9 4.84 -11.10 4.74
CA GLN A 9 6.06 -11.70 4.23
C GLN A 9 7.06 -10.66 3.69
N LEU A 10 6.59 -9.60 3.05
CA LEU A 10 7.47 -8.55 2.53
C LEU A 10 8.12 -7.76 3.66
N GLY A 11 7.38 -7.41 4.72
CA GLY A 11 7.91 -6.78 5.92
C GLY A 11 8.99 -7.65 6.58
N ARG A 12 8.74 -8.96 6.69
CA ARG A 12 9.74 -9.92 7.17
C ARG A 12 10.99 -9.93 6.30
N MET A 13 10.85 -9.95 4.98
CA MET A 13 11.99 -9.93 4.06
C MET A 13 12.80 -8.63 4.15
N LEU A 14 12.13 -7.48 4.29
CA LEU A 14 12.79 -6.20 4.52
C LEU A 14 13.66 -6.22 5.79
N ALA A 15 13.13 -6.76 6.90
CA ALA A 15 13.90 -6.88 8.13
C ALA A 15 15.11 -7.79 7.97
N LEU A 16 14.94 -8.97 7.37
CA LEU A 16 16.04 -9.90 7.13
C LEU A 16 17.14 -9.28 6.26
N ALA A 17 16.78 -8.47 5.26
CA ALA A 17 17.75 -7.76 4.43
C ALA A 17 18.43 -6.59 5.18
N GLY A 18 17.75 -5.98 6.15
CA GLY A 18 18.27 -4.85 6.89
C GLY A 18 19.18 -5.20 8.07
N TYR A 19 19.07 -6.40 8.64
CA TYR A 19 19.91 -6.80 9.78
C TYR A 19 21.42 -6.76 9.51
N PRO A 20 21.93 -7.24 8.37
CA PRO A 20 23.37 -7.09 8.08
C PRO A 20 23.83 -5.65 8.02
N LEU A 21 22.91 -4.70 7.85
CA LEU A 21 23.17 -3.25 7.84
C LEU A 21 23.06 -2.62 9.25
N GLY A 22 22.81 -3.42 10.28
CA GLY A 22 22.64 -2.94 11.65
C GLY A 22 21.28 -2.28 11.92
N LEU A 23 20.29 -2.50 11.07
CA LEU A 23 18.95 -1.91 11.21
C LEU A 23 18.07 -2.77 12.14
N SER A 24 17.19 -2.13 12.88
CA SER A 24 16.16 -2.77 13.70
C SER A 24 14.77 -2.32 13.26
N PHE A 25 13.79 -3.20 13.44
CA PHE A 25 12.45 -3.03 12.86
C PHE A 25 11.33 -3.24 13.88
N ARG A 26 10.26 -2.47 13.70
CA ARG A 26 8.97 -2.65 14.36
C ARG A 26 7.89 -2.68 13.30
N PHE A 27 6.91 -3.56 13.49
CA PHE A 27 5.78 -3.75 12.58
C PHE A 27 4.47 -3.36 13.27
N LEU A 28 3.52 -2.84 12.49
CA LEU A 28 2.12 -2.73 12.89
C LEU A 28 1.29 -3.60 11.97
N ASP A 29 0.54 -4.55 12.53
CA ASP A 29 -0.33 -5.45 11.76
C ASP A 29 -1.55 -5.85 12.61
N PRO A 30 -2.76 -5.98 12.02
CA PRO A 30 -3.93 -6.48 12.75
C PRO A 30 -3.79 -7.93 13.21
N SER A 31 -3.02 -8.75 12.52
CA SER A 31 -2.84 -10.15 12.85
C SER A 31 -1.76 -10.36 13.92
N PRO A 32 -2.10 -11.00 15.06
CA PRO A 32 -1.09 -11.39 16.05
C PRO A 32 -0.12 -12.44 15.53
N GLU A 33 -0.47 -13.13 14.44
CA GLU A 33 0.34 -14.17 13.80
C GLU A 33 1.13 -13.62 12.59
N ALA A 34 1.19 -12.31 12.41
CA ALA A 34 1.94 -11.68 11.34
C ALA A 34 3.40 -12.15 11.35
N CYS A 35 3.84 -12.75 10.24
CA CYS A 35 5.11 -13.49 10.20
C CYS A 35 6.35 -12.60 10.41
N ALA A 36 6.25 -11.30 10.21
CA ALA A 36 7.31 -10.35 10.51
C ALA A 36 7.58 -10.22 12.03
N GLY A 37 6.61 -10.56 12.88
CA GLY A 37 6.80 -10.63 14.33
C GLY A 37 7.85 -11.66 14.79
N GLN A 38 8.24 -12.61 13.90
CA GLN A 38 9.34 -13.54 14.18
C GLN A 38 10.73 -12.90 14.06
N VAL A 39 10.82 -11.75 13.43
CA VAL A 39 12.07 -11.08 13.09
C VAL A 39 12.11 -9.61 13.55
N GLY A 40 11.17 -9.13 14.35
CA GLY A 40 11.14 -7.77 14.88
C GLY A 40 9.99 -7.58 15.84
N GLU A 41 9.92 -6.41 16.45
CA GLU A 41 8.84 -6.05 17.37
C GLU A 41 7.52 -5.95 16.60
N LEU A 42 6.47 -6.64 17.05
CA LEU A 42 5.14 -6.58 16.47
C LEU A 42 4.18 -5.84 17.40
N VAL A 43 3.64 -4.73 16.93
CA VAL A 43 2.49 -4.06 17.54
C VAL A 43 1.24 -4.60 16.88
N VAL A 44 0.45 -5.35 17.63
CA VAL A 44 -0.84 -5.87 17.15
C VAL A 44 -1.91 -4.78 17.30
N GLY A 45 -2.58 -4.45 16.20
CA GLY A 45 -3.65 -3.45 16.17
C GLY A 45 -4.07 -3.07 14.78
N GLU A 46 -5.29 -2.53 14.68
CA GLU A 46 -5.79 -2.00 13.41
C GLU A 46 -4.99 -0.77 12.98
N PHE A 47 -4.79 -0.61 11.67
CA PHE A 47 -4.01 0.51 11.13
C PHE A 47 -4.61 1.89 11.44
N LEU A 48 -5.91 1.97 11.75
CA LEU A 48 -6.59 3.21 12.11
C LEU A 48 -6.79 3.38 13.62
N ASP A 49 -6.39 2.39 14.44
CA ASP A 49 -6.40 2.51 15.89
C ASP A 49 -5.32 3.50 16.35
N GLU A 50 -5.77 4.58 16.98
CA GLU A 50 -4.86 5.65 17.40
C GLU A 50 -3.86 5.18 18.46
N GLY A 51 -4.31 4.35 19.40
CA GLY A 51 -3.45 3.80 20.45
C GLY A 51 -2.38 2.87 19.86
N ALA A 52 -2.73 2.05 18.87
CA ALA A 52 -1.77 1.19 18.17
C ALA A 52 -0.77 2.02 17.36
N LEU A 53 -1.23 3.04 16.64
CA LEU A 53 -0.36 3.96 15.90
C LEU A 53 0.63 4.70 16.81
N LEU A 54 0.17 5.13 17.99
CA LEU A 54 1.04 5.81 18.97
C LEU A 54 2.13 4.86 19.49
N ARG A 55 1.75 3.67 19.95
CA ARG A 55 2.71 2.64 20.40
C ARG A 55 3.70 2.25 19.31
N PHE A 56 3.18 2.10 18.08
CA PHE A 56 4.01 1.78 16.93
C PHE A 56 5.04 2.88 16.64
N ALA A 57 4.64 4.15 16.68
CA ALA A 57 5.47 5.29 16.31
C ALA A 57 6.58 5.62 17.35
N GLU A 58 6.46 5.12 18.56
CA GLU A 58 7.36 5.47 19.65
C GLU A 58 8.81 5.07 19.36
N GLY A 59 9.73 6.06 19.38
CA GLY A 59 11.17 5.84 19.18
C GLY A 59 11.59 5.41 17.77
N LEU A 60 10.70 5.49 16.77
CA LEU A 60 11.07 5.24 15.38
C LEU A 60 11.83 6.42 14.77
N ALA A 61 12.80 6.11 13.91
CA ALA A 61 13.50 7.10 13.09
C ALA A 61 12.74 7.47 11.82
N LEU A 62 12.05 6.50 11.23
CA LEU A 62 11.22 6.66 10.04
C LEU A 62 10.22 5.52 9.93
N VAL A 63 9.23 5.70 9.05
CA VAL A 63 8.21 4.69 8.74
C VAL A 63 8.21 4.40 7.23
N THR A 64 7.92 3.15 6.90
CA THR A 64 7.59 2.70 5.55
C THR A 64 6.36 1.77 5.60
N TYR A 65 5.92 1.29 4.46
CA TYR A 65 4.84 0.31 4.34
C TYR A 65 5.23 -0.78 3.33
N GLU A 66 4.71 -2.00 3.55
CA GLU A 66 5.09 -3.16 2.74
C GLU A 66 4.16 -3.42 1.56
N PHE A 67 2.94 -2.89 1.58
CA PHE A 67 1.93 -3.18 0.57
C PHE A 67 0.97 -1.99 0.38
N GLU A 68 0.29 -1.96 -0.76
CA GLU A 68 -0.53 -0.83 -1.19
C GLU A 68 -1.88 -0.69 -0.45
N ASN A 69 -2.33 -1.71 0.27
CA ASN A 69 -3.65 -1.68 0.93
C ASN A 69 -3.63 -1.12 2.36
N VAL A 70 -2.49 -0.59 2.83
CA VAL A 70 -2.45 0.19 4.08
C VAL A 70 -3.37 1.40 3.93
N PRO A 71 -4.26 1.70 4.90
CA PRO A 71 -5.08 2.89 4.82
C PRO A 71 -4.25 4.17 4.69
N VAL A 72 -4.52 4.97 3.66
CA VAL A 72 -3.81 6.25 3.43
C VAL A 72 -3.89 7.16 4.65
N GLU A 73 -5.00 7.12 5.36
CA GLU A 73 -5.20 7.92 6.58
C GLU A 73 -4.20 7.54 7.68
N ALA A 74 -3.89 6.25 7.85
CA ALA A 74 -2.85 5.81 8.79
C ALA A 74 -1.48 6.36 8.39
N ALA A 75 -1.15 6.27 7.10
CA ALA A 75 0.09 6.82 6.56
C ALA A 75 0.19 8.35 6.79
N ARG A 76 -0.89 9.10 6.54
CA ARG A 76 -0.95 10.55 6.77
C ARG A 76 -0.77 10.95 8.24
N ARG A 77 -1.38 10.21 9.16
CA ARG A 77 -1.22 10.44 10.61
C ARG A 77 0.22 10.25 11.06
N LEU A 78 0.89 9.23 10.52
CA LEU A 78 2.31 8.98 10.82
C LEU A 78 3.22 10.00 10.13
N GLU A 79 2.95 10.36 8.87
CA GLU A 79 3.71 11.38 8.13
C GLU A 79 3.70 12.75 8.82
N GLY A 80 2.65 13.07 9.53
CA GLY A 80 2.57 14.28 10.37
C GLY A 80 3.46 14.25 11.61
N ARG A 81 4.06 13.10 11.95
CA ARG A 81 4.87 12.90 13.16
C ARG A 81 6.30 12.44 12.89
N LEU A 82 6.51 11.67 11.84
CA LEU A 82 7.75 10.98 11.50
C LEU A 82 7.98 11.01 9.99
N PRO A 83 9.22 10.96 9.53
CA PRO A 83 9.50 10.75 8.12
C PRO A 83 8.83 9.46 7.63
N LEU A 84 8.02 9.55 6.57
CA LEU A 84 7.37 8.43 5.91
C LEU A 84 7.89 8.31 4.48
N TYR A 85 8.38 7.14 4.12
CA TYR A 85 8.90 6.87 2.78
C TYR A 85 8.38 5.53 2.24
N PRO A 86 7.77 5.50 1.05
CA PRO A 86 7.35 6.66 0.24
C PRO A 86 6.29 7.51 0.97
N PRO A 87 6.07 8.78 0.57
CA PRO A 87 5.08 9.64 1.23
C PRO A 87 3.64 9.13 1.04
N ALA A 88 2.73 9.51 1.94
CA ALA A 88 1.33 9.09 1.90
C ALA A 88 0.64 9.39 0.55
N LYS A 89 1.06 10.46 -0.14
CA LYS A 89 0.58 10.81 -1.48
C LYS A 89 0.93 9.75 -2.54
N ALA A 90 2.09 9.11 -2.43
CA ALA A 90 2.48 8.02 -3.34
C ALA A 90 1.60 6.79 -3.12
N LEU A 91 1.34 6.43 -1.85
CA LEU A 91 0.42 5.35 -1.51
C LEU A 91 -1.00 5.60 -2.05
N GLU A 92 -1.52 6.83 -1.89
CA GLU A 92 -2.83 7.22 -2.41
C GLU A 92 -2.93 7.06 -3.93
N GLY A 93 -1.87 7.42 -4.65
CA GLY A 93 -1.79 7.26 -6.10
C GLY A 93 -1.79 5.81 -6.55
N ALA A 94 -1.06 4.94 -5.83
CA ALA A 94 -0.91 3.53 -6.18
C ALA A 94 -2.13 2.66 -5.82
N GLN A 95 -2.98 3.09 -4.88
CA GLN A 95 -4.14 2.31 -4.42
C GLN A 95 -5.28 2.20 -5.43
N ASP A 96 -5.42 3.16 -6.32
CA ASP A 96 -6.53 3.24 -7.28
C ASP A 96 -5.97 3.17 -8.71
N ARG A 97 -6.28 2.08 -9.42
CA ARG A 97 -5.78 1.83 -10.79
C ARG A 97 -6.11 2.94 -11.78
N LEU A 98 -7.25 3.60 -11.61
CA LEU A 98 -7.62 4.71 -12.50
C LEU A 98 -6.74 5.92 -12.25
N ARG A 99 -6.53 6.26 -10.96
CA ARG A 99 -5.65 7.38 -10.58
C ARG A 99 -4.21 7.11 -11.02
N GLU A 100 -3.70 5.90 -10.77
CA GLU A 100 -2.36 5.50 -11.15
C GLU A 100 -2.13 5.63 -12.68
N LYS A 101 -3.03 5.06 -13.49
CA LYS A 101 -2.92 5.16 -14.95
C LYS A 101 -3.06 6.59 -15.46
N THR A 102 -3.97 7.37 -14.90
CA THR A 102 -4.14 8.79 -15.25
C THR A 102 -2.88 9.59 -14.90
N PHE A 103 -2.28 9.30 -13.75
CA PHE A 103 -1.02 9.92 -13.33
C PHE A 103 0.11 9.60 -14.32
N PHE A 104 0.30 8.33 -14.70
CA PHE A 104 1.31 7.95 -15.69
C PHE A 104 1.08 8.59 -17.05
N GLN A 105 -0.16 8.65 -17.53
CA GLN A 105 -0.49 9.37 -18.77
C GLN A 105 -0.13 10.85 -18.69
N GLY A 106 -0.44 11.49 -17.55
CA GLY A 106 -0.08 12.90 -17.32
C GLY A 106 1.43 13.17 -17.35
N LEU A 107 2.25 12.15 -17.06
CA LEU A 107 3.70 12.20 -17.17
C LEU A 107 4.23 11.81 -18.55
N GLY A 108 3.36 11.49 -19.51
CA GLY A 108 3.76 11.00 -20.83
C GLY A 108 4.27 9.54 -20.84
N VAL A 109 4.06 8.79 -19.73
CA VAL A 109 4.42 7.36 -19.67
C VAL A 109 3.37 6.55 -20.40
N PRO A 110 3.73 5.72 -21.40
CA PRO A 110 2.78 4.89 -22.13
C PRO A 110 2.05 3.91 -21.22
N THR A 111 0.72 3.87 -21.30
CA THR A 111 -0.12 2.89 -20.61
C THR A 111 -1.00 2.18 -21.62
N PRO A 112 -1.36 0.91 -21.40
CA PRO A 112 -2.41 0.26 -22.20
C PRO A 112 -3.70 1.10 -22.17
N PRO A 113 -4.47 1.13 -23.26
CA PRO A 113 -5.76 1.83 -23.30
C PRO A 113 -6.65 1.39 -22.13
N PHE A 114 -7.36 2.33 -21.54
CA PHE A 114 -8.31 2.05 -20.46
C PHE A 114 -9.48 3.02 -20.51
N HIS A 115 -10.58 2.61 -19.90
CA HIS A 115 -11.77 3.42 -19.72
C HIS A 115 -12.31 3.21 -18.29
N PRO A 116 -12.68 4.28 -17.55
CA PRO A 116 -13.34 4.14 -16.27
C PRO A 116 -14.74 3.53 -16.48
N VAL A 117 -15.13 2.60 -15.59
CA VAL A 117 -16.44 1.99 -15.56
C VAL A 117 -16.97 2.17 -14.13
N ASP A 118 -17.90 3.10 -13.95
CA ASP A 118 -18.55 3.38 -12.67
C ASP A 118 -19.97 2.76 -12.61
N GLY A 119 -20.55 2.44 -13.79
CA GLY A 119 -21.84 1.77 -13.93
C GLY A 119 -21.90 0.86 -15.18
N PRO A 120 -22.98 0.06 -15.32
CA PRO A 120 -23.16 -0.83 -16.48
C PRO A 120 -23.17 -0.08 -17.82
N GLU A 121 -23.67 1.14 -17.83
CA GLU A 121 -23.74 2.01 -19.01
C GLU A 121 -22.37 2.38 -19.56
N ASP A 122 -21.35 2.49 -18.70
CA ASP A 122 -19.98 2.84 -19.11
C ASP A 122 -19.28 1.66 -19.80
N LEU A 123 -19.76 0.42 -19.57
CA LEU A 123 -19.11 -0.77 -20.06
C LEU A 123 -19.11 -0.84 -21.58
N GLU A 124 -20.24 -0.54 -22.23
CA GLU A 124 -20.33 -0.54 -23.69
C GLU A 124 -19.42 0.52 -24.32
N GLU A 125 -19.39 1.70 -23.76
CA GLU A 125 -18.49 2.76 -24.22
C GLU A 125 -17.03 2.37 -24.01
N GLY A 126 -16.72 1.78 -22.85
CA GLY A 126 -15.40 1.27 -22.54
C GLY A 126 -14.91 0.22 -23.52
N LEU A 127 -15.77 -0.74 -23.90
CA LEU A 127 -15.43 -1.76 -24.89
C LEU A 127 -15.21 -1.16 -26.28
N LYS A 128 -15.99 -0.16 -26.66
CA LYS A 128 -15.79 0.56 -27.94
C LYS A 128 -14.46 1.29 -27.98
N ARG A 129 -14.04 1.89 -26.87
CA ARG A 129 -12.79 2.64 -26.77
C ARG A 129 -11.54 1.76 -26.62
N VAL A 130 -11.63 0.74 -25.79
CA VAL A 130 -10.48 -0.13 -25.46
C VAL A 130 -10.30 -1.22 -26.52
N GLY A 131 -11.40 -1.71 -27.10
CA GLY A 131 -11.40 -2.85 -28.02
C GLY A 131 -11.43 -4.19 -27.29
N LEU A 132 -11.57 -5.27 -28.07
CA LEU A 132 -11.56 -6.64 -27.56
C LEU A 132 -10.31 -7.39 -28.08
N PRO A 133 -9.73 -8.29 -27.25
CA PRO A 133 -10.14 -8.67 -25.89
C PRO A 133 -9.83 -7.60 -24.85
N ALA A 134 -10.69 -7.45 -23.82
CA ALA A 134 -10.54 -6.50 -22.73
C ALA A 134 -10.70 -7.17 -21.36
N LEU A 135 -10.14 -6.56 -20.32
CA LEU A 135 -10.26 -7.01 -18.94
C LEU A 135 -10.96 -5.94 -18.10
N LEU A 136 -12.05 -6.33 -17.44
CA LEU A 136 -12.68 -5.52 -16.42
C LEU A 136 -11.98 -5.78 -15.07
N LYS A 137 -11.53 -4.71 -14.40
CA LYS A 137 -10.79 -4.80 -13.13
C LYS A 137 -11.41 -3.91 -12.09
N THR A 138 -11.42 -4.35 -10.83
CA THR A 138 -11.76 -3.45 -9.72
C THR A 138 -10.72 -2.32 -9.60
N ARG A 139 -11.15 -1.12 -9.21
CA ARG A 139 -10.23 0.02 -9.02
C ARG A 139 -9.27 -0.20 -7.87
N ARG A 140 -9.73 -0.86 -6.79
CA ARG A 140 -8.95 -1.10 -5.56
C ARG A 140 -9.02 -2.56 -5.13
N GLY A 141 -8.05 -2.98 -4.32
CA GLY A 141 -8.08 -4.26 -3.62
C GLY A 141 -7.93 -5.50 -4.52
N GLY A 142 -7.45 -5.36 -5.74
CA GLY A 142 -7.12 -6.48 -6.61
C GLY A 142 -5.67 -6.91 -6.43
N TYR A 143 -5.44 -8.21 -6.20
CA TYR A 143 -4.10 -8.77 -6.07
C TYR A 143 -4.00 -10.10 -6.84
N ALA A 144 -2.87 -10.31 -7.53
CA ALA A 144 -2.50 -11.57 -8.19
C ALA A 144 -3.61 -12.19 -9.07
N GLY A 145 -4.29 -11.38 -9.90
CA GLY A 145 -5.36 -11.87 -10.77
C GLY A 145 -6.72 -12.06 -10.09
N LYS A 146 -6.83 -11.82 -8.79
CA LYS A 146 -8.11 -11.82 -8.08
C LYS A 146 -8.86 -10.51 -8.37
N ARG A 147 -10.18 -10.60 -8.54
CA ARG A 147 -11.07 -9.46 -8.87
C ARG A 147 -10.76 -8.83 -10.25
N GLN A 148 -10.67 -9.71 -11.24
CA GLN A 148 -10.65 -9.37 -12.66
C GLN A 148 -11.89 -9.93 -13.33
#